data_cc896bb70c927f6962b41f6b2398ca71
#
_entry.id   cc896bb70c927f6962b41f6b2398ca71
#
_cell.length_a   1.000
_cell.length_b   1.000
_cell.length_c   1.000
_cell.angle_alpha   90.00
_cell.angle_beta   90.00
_cell.angle_gamma   90.00
#
_symmetry.space_group_name_H-M   'P 1'
#
loop_
_entity.id
_entity.type
_entity.pdbx_description
1 polymer ?
#
loop_
_entity_poly.entity_id
_entity_poly.type
_entity_poly.pdbx_seq_one_letter_code
_entity_poly.pdbx_strand_id
1 'polypeptide(L)'
;MKKTRRLLCLLLTVVLALSLCAIPAAAADDQTRSDDPVVFVHGLLGWGQRDRIYRIMPYWGMTTGSLTDYLSAKGYETYAASVGPLSSAWDRACELYAQLAGTRTDYGVKHAQDFGHERYGIDYAQPLFDGWGTKRAVNLVGHSFGGATTRLFLEILTNGCPEEVAAAKAAGVEPSPFFLGGKGSWVHSLTAIAAPHNGTSFIECNADFTKAAAELATSASKALGLSKFKGMYDFQLDQFGIRKDENETFAQALERVLKSDFLSHNDNAFLDLTIDKSLEINKGIAIQPNIYYFSYAGDQTSADPRTGNHYPTVSAIPSNGMCALMLSFSYNMGKYYDKYTAGGIYIDRSWLPNDGLVNTVSALYPTTTDKNTTDCRRQDGSQGWVNYDGYSDIAFRPGIWYVMPVTRADHMQFVGGIANKSIVQTHLFYLNLMDDIYSTYRAVQPGETPFPFTDVPESRWSYPYIRQLYDAGVVSGMTATTFAPAENMTRAQFVTMLAGLQGADVSAYRTGKFTDVPADAWYAPYVSWAAENGVVSGVAEGKFAPDADISRQDMAVMVYRYAERFGIRLGTDVTPVTFADAGDIAAYALPAVQALQRAGVISGMPDGSFRPREHMTREQACVVLSAL
;
A
#
# COMPACT_ATOMS: atom_id res chain seq x y z
N MET A 1 -45.48 -32.71 17.47
CA MET A 1 -45.67 -31.54 16.59
C MET A 1 -44.76 -30.32 16.89
N LYS A 2 -44.53 -29.89 18.13
CA LYS A 2 -43.64 -28.73 18.41
C LYS A 2 -42.15 -28.98 18.17
N LYS A 3 -41.63 -30.19 18.39
CA LYS A 3 -40.21 -30.56 18.11
C LYS A 3 -39.90 -30.66 16.60
N THR A 4 -40.83 -31.18 15.83
CA THR A 4 -40.69 -31.33 14.36
C THR A 4 -40.70 -29.98 13.65
N ARG A 5 -41.51 -28.98 14.13
CA ARG A 5 -41.51 -27.62 13.59
C ARG A 5 -40.19 -26.87 13.88
N ARG A 6 -39.59 -27.07 15.09
CA ARG A 6 -38.30 -26.46 15.43
C ARG A 6 -37.14 -27.02 14.58
N LEU A 7 -37.17 -28.34 14.31
CA LEU A 7 -36.16 -28.98 13.45
C LEU A 7 -36.30 -28.52 11.97
N LEU A 8 -37.53 -28.33 11.51
CA LEU A 8 -37.80 -27.84 10.15
C LEU A 8 -37.40 -26.36 9.99
N CYS A 9 -37.61 -25.51 11.01
CA CYS A 9 -37.14 -24.13 11.02
C CYS A 9 -35.61 -24.05 11.08
N LEU A 10 -34.94 -24.91 11.83
CA LEU A 10 -33.47 -24.96 11.85
C LEU A 10 -32.88 -25.44 10.52
N LEU A 11 -33.51 -26.44 9.89
CA LEU A 11 -33.10 -26.91 8.55
C LEU A 11 -33.35 -25.85 7.48
N LEU A 12 -34.45 -25.10 7.52
CA LEU A 12 -34.70 -24.00 6.60
C LEU A 12 -33.74 -22.82 6.79
N THR A 13 -33.36 -22.49 8.04
CA THR A 13 -32.34 -21.44 8.29
C THR A 13 -30.96 -21.86 7.85
N VAL A 14 -30.60 -23.14 7.98
CA VAL A 14 -29.32 -23.65 7.47
C VAL A 14 -29.31 -23.71 5.95
N VAL A 15 -30.41 -24.09 5.31
CA VAL A 15 -30.55 -24.10 3.85
C VAL A 15 -30.58 -22.69 3.27
N LEU A 16 -31.24 -21.72 3.94
CA LEU A 16 -31.18 -20.30 3.55
C LEU A 16 -29.77 -19.71 3.77
N ALA A 17 -29.07 -20.07 4.85
CA ALA A 17 -27.71 -19.63 5.07
C ALA A 17 -26.72 -20.21 4.04
N LEU A 18 -26.94 -21.44 3.61
CA LEU A 18 -26.16 -22.10 2.56
C LEU A 18 -26.51 -21.57 1.14
N SER A 19 -27.74 -21.13 0.91
CA SER A 19 -28.13 -20.54 -0.39
C SER A 19 -27.70 -19.06 -0.53
N LEU A 20 -27.45 -18.34 0.57
CA LEU A 20 -26.85 -17.01 0.57
C LEU A 20 -25.31 -17.03 0.41
N CYS A 21 -24.69 -18.21 0.57
CA CYS A 21 -23.26 -18.41 0.32
C CYS A 21 -22.93 -18.84 -1.12
N ALA A 22 -23.93 -19.08 -1.95
CA ALA A 22 -23.75 -19.28 -3.38
C ALA A 22 -23.99 -17.93 -4.12
N ILE A 23 -23.14 -16.96 -3.88
CA ILE A 23 -22.83 -15.97 -4.92
C ILE A 23 -22.15 -16.81 -6.00
N PRO A 24 -22.70 -16.94 -7.22
CA PRO A 24 -21.92 -17.50 -8.29
C PRO A 24 -20.70 -16.58 -8.39
N ALA A 25 -19.51 -17.12 -8.13
CA ALA A 25 -18.32 -16.50 -8.68
C ALA A 25 -18.66 -16.33 -10.16
N ALA A 26 -18.83 -15.10 -10.61
CA ALA A 26 -18.81 -14.81 -12.03
C ALA A 26 -17.55 -15.53 -12.49
N ALA A 27 -17.70 -16.52 -13.36
CA ALA A 27 -16.58 -17.16 -14.01
C ALA A 27 -15.85 -16.01 -14.70
N ALA A 28 -14.78 -15.54 -14.08
CA ALA A 28 -13.86 -14.62 -14.71
C ALA A 28 -13.40 -15.38 -15.95
N ASP A 29 -13.57 -14.73 -17.08
CA ASP A 29 -13.22 -15.25 -18.39
C ASP A 29 -11.80 -15.83 -18.28
N ASP A 30 -11.64 -17.13 -18.46
CA ASP A 30 -10.46 -17.95 -18.17
C ASP A 30 -9.27 -17.62 -19.11
N GLN A 31 -9.39 -16.58 -19.92
CA GLN A 31 -8.38 -16.20 -20.93
C GLN A 31 -7.45 -15.05 -20.52
N THR A 32 -7.51 -14.53 -19.31
CA THR A 32 -6.75 -13.32 -18.91
C THR A 32 -5.99 -13.42 -17.56
N ARG A 33 -5.95 -14.56 -16.89
CA ARG A 33 -5.10 -14.74 -15.71
C ARG A 33 -3.67 -14.99 -16.13
N SER A 34 -2.72 -14.16 -15.63
CA SER A 34 -1.31 -14.47 -15.70
C SER A 34 -1.00 -15.73 -14.91
N ASP A 35 -0.08 -16.56 -15.41
CA ASP A 35 0.46 -17.72 -14.71
C ASP A 35 1.51 -17.34 -13.66
N ASP A 36 1.76 -16.05 -13.42
CA ASP A 36 2.74 -15.59 -12.44
C ASP A 36 2.23 -15.82 -11.01
N PRO A 37 2.97 -16.57 -10.18
CA PRO A 37 2.53 -16.91 -8.83
C PRO A 37 2.65 -15.72 -7.87
N VAL A 38 1.99 -15.86 -6.72
CA VAL A 38 2.15 -14.96 -5.58
C VAL A 38 3.01 -15.63 -4.52
N VAL A 39 4.09 -14.96 -4.13
CA VAL A 39 4.98 -15.42 -3.05
C VAL A 39 4.82 -14.50 -1.85
N PHE A 40 4.33 -15.10 -0.77
CA PHE A 40 4.13 -14.45 0.52
C PHE A 40 5.41 -14.51 1.35
N VAL A 41 5.84 -13.37 1.91
CA VAL A 41 7.02 -13.22 2.76
C VAL A 41 6.61 -12.73 4.13
N HIS A 42 6.78 -13.58 5.15
CA HIS A 42 6.37 -13.31 6.53
C HIS A 42 7.20 -12.21 7.22
N GLY A 43 6.68 -11.68 8.32
CA GLY A 43 7.34 -10.67 9.16
C GLY A 43 8.32 -11.26 10.19
N LEU A 44 8.68 -10.40 11.15
CA LEU A 44 9.50 -10.78 12.32
C LEU A 44 8.88 -11.97 13.04
N LEU A 45 9.70 -12.92 13.46
CA LEU A 45 9.28 -14.14 14.16
C LEU A 45 8.29 -15.01 13.36
N GLY A 46 8.14 -14.78 12.06
CA GLY A 46 7.26 -15.55 11.19
C GLY A 46 7.90 -16.85 10.70
N TRP A 47 7.21 -17.57 9.84
CA TRP A 47 7.64 -18.83 9.24
C TRP A 47 6.94 -19.06 7.90
N GLY A 48 7.56 -19.84 7.02
CA GLY A 48 7.05 -20.19 5.71
C GLY A 48 6.73 -21.69 5.57
N GLN A 49 6.39 -22.08 4.35
CA GLN A 49 5.89 -23.45 4.05
C GLN A 49 6.94 -24.56 4.23
N ARG A 50 8.23 -24.23 4.29
CA ARG A 50 9.33 -25.19 4.54
C ARG A 50 9.51 -25.47 6.03
N ASP A 51 8.99 -24.62 6.89
CA ASP A 51 9.09 -24.77 8.34
C ASP A 51 8.09 -25.80 8.85
N ARG A 52 8.51 -26.65 9.79
CA ARG A 52 7.65 -27.73 10.33
C ARG A 52 6.37 -27.21 10.96
N ILE A 53 6.46 -26.04 11.60
CA ILE A 53 5.33 -25.38 12.26
C ILE A 53 4.23 -25.00 11.26
N TYR A 54 4.57 -24.71 10.00
CA TYR A 54 3.61 -24.33 8.96
C TYR A 54 2.52 -25.38 8.75
N ARG A 55 2.86 -26.66 8.87
CA ARG A 55 1.89 -27.78 8.70
C ARG A 55 0.82 -27.83 9.78
N ILE A 56 1.12 -27.28 10.97
CA ILE A 56 0.19 -27.26 12.11
C ILE A 56 -0.53 -25.92 12.15
N MET A 57 0.20 -24.84 11.90
CA MET A 57 -0.27 -23.48 11.94
C MET A 57 0.47 -22.67 10.89
N PRO A 58 -0.13 -22.46 9.72
CA PRO A 58 0.45 -21.59 8.69
C PRO A 58 0.51 -20.15 9.19
N TYR A 59 1.59 -19.43 8.93
CA TYR A 59 1.68 -18.00 9.26
C TYR A 59 0.57 -17.21 8.56
N TRP A 60 0.32 -17.52 7.31
CA TRP A 60 -0.72 -16.94 6.48
C TRP A 60 -2.03 -17.69 6.71
N GLY A 61 -2.87 -17.07 7.54
CA GLY A 61 -4.15 -17.62 7.95
C GLY A 61 -4.20 -18.17 9.39
N MET A 62 -3.08 -18.31 10.05
CA MET A 62 -2.95 -18.77 11.47
C MET A 62 -4.17 -19.50 12.04
N THR A 63 -5.07 -18.76 12.70
CA THR A 63 -6.29 -19.29 13.32
C THR A 63 -7.48 -19.38 12.37
N THR A 64 -7.36 -18.84 11.15
CA THR A 64 -8.42 -18.86 10.12
C THR A 64 -8.24 -19.94 9.05
N GLY A 65 -7.22 -20.78 9.18
CA GLY A 65 -6.86 -21.81 8.22
C GLY A 65 -5.87 -21.34 7.15
N SER A 66 -5.22 -22.27 6.45
CA SER A 66 -4.21 -21.94 5.44
C SER A 66 -4.76 -21.03 4.34
N LEU A 67 -4.25 -19.83 4.29
CA LEU A 67 -4.63 -18.84 3.27
C LEU A 67 -4.09 -19.23 1.89
N THR A 68 -2.87 -19.76 1.83
CA THR A 68 -2.31 -20.24 0.57
C THR A 68 -3.14 -21.36 -0.04
N ASP A 69 -3.61 -22.33 0.77
CA ASP A 69 -4.50 -23.40 0.28
C ASP A 69 -5.85 -22.84 -0.16
N TYR A 70 -6.40 -21.88 0.59
CA TYR A 70 -7.65 -21.22 0.23
C TYR A 70 -7.54 -20.49 -1.12
N LEU A 71 -6.49 -19.71 -1.32
CA LEU A 71 -6.26 -18.98 -2.57
C LEU A 71 -5.96 -19.92 -3.73
N SER A 72 -5.21 -21.01 -3.48
CA SER A 72 -4.97 -22.05 -4.49
C SER A 72 -6.27 -22.73 -4.93
N ALA A 73 -7.19 -22.98 -4.00
CA ALA A 73 -8.53 -23.50 -4.33
C ALA A 73 -9.39 -22.50 -5.12
N LYS A 74 -9.02 -21.21 -5.14
CA LYS A 74 -9.62 -20.14 -5.97
C LYS A 74 -8.89 -19.95 -7.30
N GLY A 75 -7.89 -20.79 -7.60
CA GLY A 75 -7.15 -20.76 -8.85
C GLY A 75 -5.95 -19.80 -8.88
N TYR A 76 -5.51 -19.27 -7.72
CA TYR A 76 -4.28 -18.51 -7.61
C TYR A 76 -3.13 -19.42 -7.21
N GLU A 77 -2.04 -19.42 -7.94
CA GLU A 77 -0.84 -20.14 -7.54
C GLU A 77 -0.09 -19.35 -6.48
N THR A 78 0.01 -19.89 -5.27
CA THR A 78 0.54 -19.17 -4.11
C THR A 78 1.54 -20.00 -3.32
N TYR A 79 2.58 -19.32 -2.81
CA TYR A 79 3.64 -19.90 -2.00
C TYR A 79 3.93 -19.01 -0.79
N ALA A 80 4.45 -19.62 0.30
CA ALA A 80 4.91 -18.90 1.47
C ALA A 80 6.41 -19.18 1.69
N ALA A 81 7.25 -18.18 1.42
CA ALA A 81 8.70 -18.29 1.60
C ALA A 81 9.07 -18.42 3.07
N SER A 82 10.08 -19.24 3.37
CA SER A 82 10.66 -19.42 4.70
C SER A 82 11.99 -18.67 4.78
N VAL A 83 11.98 -17.47 5.36
CA VAL A 83 13.19 -16.65 5.54
C VAL A 83 13.52 -16.50 7.02
N GLY A 84 14.74 -16.13 7.36
CA GLY A 84 15.19 -16.05 8.75
C GLY A 84 14.28 -15.15 9.61
N PRO A 85 13.66 -15.68 10.68
CA PRO A 85 12.69 -14.94 11.48
C PRO A 85 13.25 -13.73 12.20
N LEU A 86 14.56 -13.73 12.47
CA LEU A 86 15.31 -12.68 13.18
C LEU A 86 16.45 -12.07 12.35
N SER A 87 16.75 -12.64 11.19
CA SER A 87 17.80 -12.16 10.28
C SER A 87 17.49 -10.76 9.75
N SER A 88 18.52 -10.04 9.33
CA SER A 88 18.38 -8.73 8.70
C SER A 88 17.57 -8.78 7.40
N ALA A 89 17.15 -7.63 6.90
CA ALA A 89 16.48 -7.54 5.59
C ALA A 89 17.39 -8.04 4.46
N TRP A 90 18.71 -7.87 4.58
CA TRP A 90 19.71 -8.36 3.63
C TRP A 90 19.76 -9.88 3.59
N ASP A 91 19.96 -10.53 4.72
CA ASP A 91 20.02 -11.99 4.80
C ASP A 91 18.74 -12.61 4.29
N ARG A 92 17.59 -12.09 4.70
CA ARG A 92 16.28 -12.53 4.26
C ARG A 92 16.06 -12.34 2.75
N ALA A 93 16.63 -11.28 2.15
CA ALA A 93 16.59 -11.08 0.70
C ALA A 93 17.44 -12.14 -0.05
N CYS A 94 18.62 -12.48 0.48
CA CYS A 94 19.47 -13.55 -0.05
C CYS A 94 18.79 -14.92 0.05
N GLU A 95 18.12 -15.20 1.16
CA GLU A 95 17.37 -16.44 1.39
C GLU A 95 16.15 -16.54 0.47
N LEU A 96 15.43 -15.43 0.26
CA LEU A 96 14.32 -15.36 -0.69
C LEU A 96 14.79 -15.64 -2.11
N TYR A 97 15.93 -15.04 -2.52
CA TYR A 97 16.51 -15.33 -3.82
C TYR A 97 16.87 -16.80 -3.98
N ALA A 98 17.52 -17.38 -2.99
CA ALA A 98 17.94 -18.78 -3.03
C ALA A 98 16.74 -19.73 -3.15
N GLN A 99 15.63 -19.44 -2.46
CA GLN A 99 14.41 -20.23 -2.58
C GLN A 99 13.73 -20.11 -3.94
N LEU A 100 13.68 -18.90 -4.51
CA LEU A 100 13.09 -18.68 -5.83
C LEU A 100 13.93 -19.30 -6.94
N ALA A 101 15.27 -19.24 -6.81
CA ALA A 101 16.21 -19.77 -7.80
C ALA A 101 16.54 -21.27 -7.64
N GLY A 102 16.21 -21.89 -6.51
CA GLY A 102 16.60 -23.27 -6.19
C GLY A 102 18.12 -23.42 -6.03
N THR A 103 18.74 -22.52 -5.27
CA THR A 103 20.18 -22.47 -5.07
C THR A 103 20.55 -22.43 -3.59
N ARG A 104 21.85 -22.54 -3.28
CA ARG A 104 22.34 -22.27 -1.95
C ARG A 104 22.30 -20.78 -1.65
N THR A 105 21.88 -20.40 -0.43
CA THR A 105 21.93 -19.02 0.02
C THR A 105 23.38 -18.53 0.04
N ASP A 106 23.63 -17.38 -0.56
CA ASP A 106 24.92 -16.67 -0.56
C ASP A 106 24.66 -15.25 -0.04
N TYR A 107 25.09 -14.97 1.17
CA TYR A 107 24.91 -13.67 1.82
C TYR A 107 25.86 -12.59 1.31
N GLY A 108 26.86 -12.98 0.51
CA GLY A 108 27.90 -12.11 -0.02
C GLY A 108 29.23 -12.24 0.72
N VAL A 109 30.31 -11.90 0.04
CA VAL A 109 31.67 -11.96 0.62
C VAL A 109 31.90 -10.80 1.58
N LYS A 110 31.55 -9.59 1.13
CA LYS A 110 31.74 -8.39 1.94
C LYS A 110 30.80 -8.38 3.14
N HIS A 111 29.52 -8.66 2.93
CA HIS A 111 28.52 -8.69 3.98
C HIS A 111 28.90 -9.68 5.09
N ALA A 112 29.24 -10.91 4.73
CA ALA A 112 29.67 -11.91 5.71
C ALA A 112 30.92 -11.48 6.51
N GLN A 113 31.86 -10.79 5.85
CA GLN A 113 33.06 -10.24 6.51
C GLN A 113 32.73 -9.06 7.44
N ASP A 114 31.88 -8.13 6.98
CA ASP A 114 31.52 -6.92 7.73
C ASP A 114 30.75 -7.26 9.01
N PHE A 115 29.91 -8.29 8.95
CA PHE A 115 29.04 -8.70 10.07
C PHE A 115 29.51 -9.95 10.83
N GLY A 116 30.59 -10.59 10.38
CA GLY A 116 31.27 -11.66 11.12
C GLY A 116 30.49 -12.98 11.16
N HIS A 117 29.87 -13.38 10.06
CA HIS A 117 29.14 -14.64 9.94
C HIS A 117 29.56 -15.41 8.67
N GLU A 118 29.06 -16.64 8.52
CA GLU A 118 29.33 -17.48 7.35
C GLU A 118 28.69 -16.89 6.08
N ARG A 119 29.44 -16.96 4.95
CA ARG A 119 28.95 -16.50 3.66
C ARG A 119 27.74 -17.29 3.16
N TYR A 120 27.68 -18.58 3.47
CA TYR A 120 26.69 -19.48 2.91
C TYR A 120 25.72 -20.00 3.94
N GLY A 121 24.42 -19.91 3.62
CA GLY A 121 23.32 -20.45 4.41
C GLY A 121 22.76 -21.76 3.81
N ILE A 122 21.46 -21.92 3.96
CA ILE A 122 20.69 -23.10 3.55
C ILE A 122 20.80 -23.31 2.02
N ASP A 123 20.94 -24.58 1.63
CA ASP A 123 20.89 -25.02 0.23
C ASP A 123 19.46 -25.47 -0.13
N TYR A 124 18.86 -24.74 -1.08
CA TYR A 124 17.53 -25.05 -1.60
C TYR A 124 17.68 -25.81 -2.92
N ALA A 125 17.73 -27.12 -2.85
CA ALA A 125 17.97 -28.00 -4.00
C ALA A 125 16.89 -27.90 -5.12
N GLN A 126 15.74 -27.29 -4.82
CA GLN A 126 14.66 -27.04 -5.76
C GLN A 126 14.10 -25.63 -5.59
N PRO A 127 13.75 -24.95 -6.68
CA PRO A 127 13.10 -23.65 -6.61
C PRO A 127 11.73 -23.75 -5.92
N LEU A 128 11.20 -22.62 -5.50
CA LEU A 128 9.88 -22.55 -4.89
C LEU A 128 8.79 -22.91 -5.90
N PHE A 129 8.99 -22.52 -7.16
CA PHE A 129 8.21 -22.89 -8.34
C PHE A 129 9.09 -22.86 -9.59
N ASP A 130 8.65 -23.54 -10.64
CA ASP A 130 9.43 -23.64 -11.88
C ASP A 130 9.26 -22.41 -12.78
N GLY A 131 10.33 -22.07 -13.50
CA GLY A 131 10.31 -21.08 -14.59
C GLY A 131 10.47 -19.64 -14.16
N TRP A 132 10.78 -19.34 -12.90
CA TRP A 132 11.05 -17.98 -12.45
C TRP A 132 12.18 -17.32 -13.26
N GLY A 133 11.95 -16.10 -13.69
CA GLY A 133 12.90 -15.31 -14.48
C GLY A 133 13.13 -15.77 -15.91
N THR A 134 12.51 -16.86 -16.37
CA THR A 134 12.62 -17.35 -17.74
C THR A 134 11.28 -17.37 -18.48
N LYS A 135 10.22 -17.81 -17.82
CA LYS A 135 8.87 -17.90 -18.37
C LYS A 135 7.85 -17.12 -17.54
N ARG A 136 8.16 -16.90 -16.28
CA ARG A 136 7.25 -16.36 -15.27
C ARG A 136 7.96 -15.32 -14.42
N ALA A 137 7.27 -14.26 -14.12
CA ALA A 137 7.63 -13.33 -13.05
C ALA A 137 7.04 -13.82 -11.70
N VAL A 138 7.15 -13.00 -10.67
CA VAL A 138 6.54 -13.26 -9.36
C VAL A 138 5.85 -12.01 -8.85
N ASN A 139 4.72 -12.21 -8.16
CA ASN A 139 4.09 -11.17 -7.36
C ASN A 139 4.52 -11.36 -5.90
N LEU A 140 5.18 -10.37 -5.32
CA LEU A 140 5.66 -10.44 -3.94
C LEU A 140 4.65 -9.80 -2.99
N VAL A 141 4.30 -10.50 -1.91
CA VAL A 141 3.43 -9.98 -0.85
C VAL A 141 4.15 -10.09 0.50
N GLY A 142 4.62 -8.96 1.02
CA GLY A 142 5.34 -8.89 2.29
C GLY A 142 4.45 -8.38 3.43
N HIS A 143 4.35 -9.14 4.53
CA HIS A 143 3.70 -8.67 5.76
C HIS A 143 4.74 -8.18 6.75
N SER A 144 4.48 -7.03 7.41
CA SER A 144 5.36 -6.52 8.45
C SER A 144 6.80 -6.34 7.92
N PHE A 145 7.80 -6.84 8.60
CA PHE A 145 9.20 -6.83 8.16
C PHE A 145 9.42 -7.53 6.80
N GLY A 146 8.52 -8.42 6.38
CA GLY A 146 8.52 -9.00 5.03
C GLY A 146 8.40 -7.96 3.93
N GLY A 147 7.72 -6.84 4.17
CA GLY A 147 7.66 -5.73 3.22
C GLY A 147 9.01 -5.02 3.04
N ALA A 148 9.78 -4.82 4.10
CA ALA A 148 11.14 -4.30 4.01
C ALA A 148 12.06 -5.29 3.28
N THR A 149 11.95 -6.58 3.60
CA THR A 149 12.68 -7.67 2.94
C THR A 149 12.44 -7.67 1.43
N THR A 150 11.18 -7.63 0.98
CA THR A 150 10.85 -7.69 -0.45
C THR A 150 11.28 -6.44 -1.21
N ARG A 151 11.30 -5.28 -0.57
CA ARG A 151 11.81 -4.05 -1.17
C ARG A 151 13.32 -4.11 -1.40
N LEU A 152 14.09 -4.51 -0.40
CA LEU A 152 15.53 -4.67 -0.53
C LEU A 152 15.88 -5.78 -1.54
N PHE A 153 15.14 -6.89 -1.51
CA PHE A 153 15.25 -7.95 -2.50
C PHE A 153 15.10 -7.43 -3.93
N LEU A 154 14.04 -6.64 -4.18
CA LEU A 154 13.76 -6.09 -5.51
C LEU A 154 14.87 -5.12 -5.96
N GLU A 155 15.40 -4.30 -5.05
CA GLU A 155 16.50 -3.38 -5.33
C GLU A 155 17.75 -4.14 -5.78
N ILE A 156 18.20 -5.13 -4.99
CA ILE A 156 19.38 -5.92 -5.31
C ILE A 156 19.16 -6.73 -6.60
N LEU A 157 17.97 -7.32 -6.77
CA LEU A 157 17.63 -8.08 -7.97
C LEU A 157 17.71 -7.23 -9.24
N THR A 158 17.30 -5.96 -9.14
CA THR A 158 17.26 -5.02 -10.28
C THR A 158 18.61 -4.36 -10.53
N ASN A 159 19.20 -3.76 -9.49
CA ASN A 159 20.37 -2.89 -9.62
C ASN A 159 21.69 -3.59 -9.23
N GLY A 160 21.58 -4.76 -8.58
CA GLY A 160 22.73 -5.50 -8.09
C GLY A 160 23.36 -4.88 -6.85
N CYS A 161 24.53 -5.41 -6.48
CA CYS A 161 25.39 -4.87 -5.43
C CYS A 161 26.85 -4.86 -5.91
N PRO A 162 27.32 -3.75 -6.49
CA PRO A 162 28.68 -3.66 -7.04
C PRO A 162 29.78 -3.94 -6.01
N GLU A 163 29.54 -3.63 -4.72
CA GLU A 163 30.50 -3.88 -3.65
C GLU A 163 30.70 -5.37 -3.40
N GLU A 164 29.62 -6.17 -3.39
CA GLU A 164 29.69 -7.63 -3.28
C GLU A 164 30.39 -8.26 -4.49
N VAL A 165 30.09 -7.77 -5.69
CA VAL A 165 30.74 -8.23 -6.92
C VAL A 165 32.24 -7.94 -6.86
N ALA A 166 32.64 -6.75 -6.41
CA ALA A 166 34.05 -6.38 -6.26
C ALA A 166 34.76 -7.22 -5.17
N ALA A 167 34.10 -7.46 -4.04
CA ALA A 167 34.65 -8.29 -2.97
C ALA A 167 34.83 -9.75 -3.39
N ALA A 168 33.86 -10.33 -4.08
CA ALA A 168 33.97 -11.68 -4.63
C ALA A 168 35.15 -11.80 -5.61
N LYS A 169 35.28 -10.84 -6.51
CA LYS A 169 36.42 -10.79 -7.45
C LYS A 169 37.77 -10.67 -6.72
N ALA A 170 37.87 -9.84 -5.70
CA ALA A 170 39.07 -9.69 -4.89
C ALA A 170 39.42 -10.98 -4.14
N ALA A 171 38.43 -11.73 -3.69
CA ALA A 171 38.58 -13.03 -3.05
C ALA A 171 38.82 -14.19 -4.04
N GLY A 172 38.78 -13.94 -5.35
CA GLY A 172 38.97 -14.97 -6.38
C GLY A 172 37.82 -15.99 -6.46
N VAL A 173 36.60 -15.57 -6.10
CA VAL A 173 35.38 -16.40 -6.13
C VAL A 173 34.30 -15.75 -6.99
N GLU A 174 33.36 -16.58 -7.48
CA GLU A 174 32.21 -16.05 -8.22
C GLU A 174 31.20 -15.37 -7.27
N PRO A 175 30.66 -14.19 -7.65
CA PRO A 175 29.58 -13.56 -6.92
C PRO A 175 28.28 -14.31 -7.15
N SER A 176 27.37 -14.24 -6.18
CA SER A 176 25.98 -14.70 -6.40
C SER A 176 25.38 -13.99 -7.61
N PRO A 177 24.65 -14.70 -8.48
CA PRO A 177 23.90 -14.07 -9.56
C PRO A 177 22.89 -13.02 -9.08
N PHE A 178 22.47 -13.07 -7.84
CA PHE A 178 21.63 -12.07 -7.19
C PHE A 178 22.27 -10.68 -7.19
N PHE A 179 23.55 -10.60 -6.84
CA PHE A 179 24.29 -9.34 -6.76
C PHE A 179 24.69 -8.74 -8.10
N LEU A 180 24.50 -9.50 -9.21
CA LEU A 180 24.79 -8.98 -10.56
C LEU A 180 23.70 -8.02 -11.07
N GLY A 181 22.52 -8.02 -10.49
CA GLY A 181 21.40 -7.20 -10.94
C GLY A 181 20.83 -7.60 -12.32
N GLY A 182 20.12 -6.65 -12.95
CA GLY A 182 19.57 -6.80 -14.30
C GLY A 182 18.34 -7.70 -14.41
N LYS A 183 17.72 -8.07 -13.29
CA LYS A 183 16.61 -9.04 -13.21
C LYS A 183 15.30 -8.42 -12.69
N GLY A 184 15.13 -7.10 -12.78
CA GLY A 184 13.93 -6.43 -12.29
C GLY A 184 12.64 -6.96 -12.91
N SER A 185 12.66 -7.36 -14.18
CA SER A 185 11.52 -7.97 -14.88
C SER A 185 11.10 -9.36 -14.35
N TRP A 186 11.85 -9.96 -13.42
CA TRP A 186 11.49 -11.22 -12.78
C TRP A 186 10.46 -11.04 -11.65
N VAL A 187 10.16 -9.79 -11.31
CA VAL A 187 9.09 -9.39 -10.40
C VAL A 187 8.09 -8.55 -11.19
N HIS A 188 6.79 -8.83 -11.02
CA HIS A 188 5.71 -8.04 -11.61
C HIS A 188 5.15 -7.00 -10.64
N SER A 189 4.89 -7.41 -9.40
CA SER A 189 4.34 -6.52 -8.39
C SER A 189 4.94 -6.76 -7.00
N LEU A 190 4.89 -5.72 -6.18
CA LEU A 190 5.26 -5.75 -4.77
C LEU A 190 4.13 -5.16 -3.94
N THR A 191 3.55 -5.98 -3.07
CA THR A 191 2.51 -5.59 -2.12
C THR A 191 3.06 -5.65 -0.70
N ALA A 192 2.93 -4.56 0.04
CA ALA A 192 3.33 -4.46 1.44
C ALA A 192 2.11 -4.34 2.35
N ILE A 193 1.98 -5.25 3.32
CA ILE A 193 0.89 -5.27 4.28
C ILE A 193 1.44 -4.94 5.66
N ALA A 194 0.96 -3.87 6.28
CA ALA A 194 1.39 -3.40 7.60
C ALA A 194 2.92 -3.33 7.74
N ALA A 195 3.61 -2.93 6.68
CA ALA A 195 5.07 -2.97 6.60
C ALA A 195 5.67 -1.69 7.20
N PRO A 196 6.66 -1.81 8.10
CA PRO A 196 7.35 -0.66 8.68
C PRO A 196 8.38 -0.10 7.68
N HIS A 197 7.90 0.54 6.61
CA HIS A 197 8.76 1.09 5.57
C HIS A 197 9.80 2.08 6.09
N ASN A 198 9.43 2.81 7.15
CA ASN A 198 10.26 3.86 7.75
C ASN A 198 10.64 3.50 9.20
N GLY A 199 10.62 2.21 9.55
CA GLY A 199 10.83 1.74 10.91
C GLY A 199 9.57 1.83 11.77
N THR A 200 9.72 1.61 13.07
CA THR A 200 8.60 1.65 14.01
C THR A 200 8.98 2.24 15.35
N SER A 201 8.13 3.12 15.88
CA SER A 201 8.30 3.65 17.23
C SER A 201 8.09 2.59 18.32
N PHE A 202 7.63 1.38 17.98
CA PHE A 202 7.61 0.23 18.90
C PHE A 202 8.97 -0.03 19.52
N ILE A 203 10.03 0.07 18.72
CA ILE A 203 11.42 -0.09 19.20
C ILE A 203 11.82 1.10 20.06
N GLU A 204 11.57 2.31 19.60
CA GLU A 204 11.99 3.55 20.25
C GLU A 204 11.31 3.79 21.61
N CYS A 205 10.06 3.38 21.77
CA CYS A 205 9.31 3.63 23.00
C CYS A 205 9.44 2.54 24.07
N ASN A 206 10.17 1.44 23.80
CA ASN A 206 10.42 0.37 24.76
C ASN A 206 11.90 0.35 25.13
N ALA A 207 12.21 0.78 26.35
CA ALA A 207 13.59 0.94 26.85
C ALA A 207 14.42 -0.37 26.85
N ASP A 208 13.75 -1.52 26.92
CA ASP A 208 14.35 -2.85 26.76
C ASP A 208 13.55 -3.58 25.66
N PHE A 209 13.85 -3.21 24.44
CA PHE A 209 13.17 -3.73 23.27
C PHE A 209 13.34 -5.25 23.11
N THR A 210 14.52 -5.77 23.38
CA THR A 210 14.79 -7.22 23.31
C THR A 210 13.88 -7.99 24.26
N LYS A 211 13.70 -7.47 25.46
CA LYS A 211 12.78 -8.02 26.45
C LYS A 211 11.32 -7.91 25.98
N ALA A 212 10.90 -6.77 25.44
CA ALA A 212 9.55 -6.58 24.91
C ALA A 212 9.24 -7.55 23.76
N ALA A 213 10.17 -7.73 22.84
CA ALA A 213 10.05 -8.70 21.74
C ALA A 213 9.98 -10.15 22.25
N ALA A 214 10.79 -10.50 23.25
CA ALA A 214 10.75 -11.82 23.88
C ALA A 214 9.43 -12.08 24.63
N GLU A 215 8.91 -11.08 25.33
CA GLU A 215 7.61 -11.16 26.02
C GLU A 215 6.46 -11.34 25.01
N LEU A 216 6.46 -10.57 23.92
CA LEU A 216 5.50 -10.70 22.84
C LEU A 216 5.52 -12.10 22.22
N ALA A 217 6.70 -12.57 21.82
CA ALA A 217 6.91 -13.86 21.21
C ALA A 217 6.52 -15.04 22.14
N THR A 218 6.88 -14.95 23.42
CA THR A 218 6.53 -15.95 24.42
C THR A 218 5.02 -15.97 24.67
N SER A 219 4.40 -14.80 24.78
CA SER A 219 2.95 -14.67 25.00
C SER A 219 2.15 -15.15 23.79
N ALA A 220 2.59 -14.80 22.58
CA ALA A 220 2.02 -15.31 21.33
C ALA A 220 2.14 -16.84 21.24
N SER A 221 3.32 -17.40 21.54
CA SER A 221 3.55 -18.86 21.56
C SER A 221 2.61 -19.57 22.55
N LYS A 222 2.38 -19.00 23.73
CA LYS A 222 1.42 -19.55 24.71
C LYS A 222 -0.01 -19.47 24.20
N ALA A 223 -0.43 -18.30 23.68
CA ALA A 223 -1.76 -18.08 23.15
C ALA A 223 -2.09 -19.01 21.98
N LEU A 224 -1.11 -19.30 21.15
CA LEU A 224 -1.21 -20.22 20.00
C LEU A 224 -0.99 -21.69 20.36
N GLY A 225 -0.76 -22.01 21.65
CA GLY A 225 -0.56 -23.38 22.10
C GLY A 225 0.78 -24.02 21.70
N LEU A 226 1.71 -23.24 21.17
CA LEU A 226 3.01 -23.72 20.65
C LEU A 226 4.02 -24.05 21.76
N SER A 227 3.79 -23.58 22.98
CA SER A 227 4.71 -23.71 24.12
C SER A 227 5.05 -25.17 24.51
N LYS A 228 4.25 -26.12 24.05
CA LYS A 228 4.42 -27.56 24.34
C LYS A 228 5.19 -28.33 23.24
N PHE A 229 5.32 -27.75 22.07
CA PHE A 229 5.97 -28.41 20.93
C PHE A 229 7.47 -28.14 20.92
N LYS A 230 8.24 -29.20 20.78
CA LYS A 230 9.72 -29.14 20.69
C LYS A 230 10.16 -29.34 19.24
N GLY A 231 11.24 -28.68 18.84
CA GLY A 231 11.84 -28.80 17.51
C GLY A 231 10.94 -28.39 16.35
N MET A 232 9.87 -27.65 16.61
CA MET A 232 8.92 -27.21 15.56
C MET A 232 9.33 -25.93 14.87
N TYR A 233 10.10 -25.08 15.57
CA TYR A 233 10.50 -23.77 15.12
C TYR A 233 12.00 -23.69 14.89
N ASP A 234 12.41 -23.04 13.82
CA ASP A 234 13.80 -22.78 13.47
C ASP A 234 14.00 -21.28 13.28
N PHE A 235 15.01 -20.72 13.94
CA PHE A 235 15.37 -19.33 13.76
C PHE A 235 16.24 -19.07 12.52
N GLN A 236 16.70 -20.17 11.87
CA GLN A 236 17.49 -20.12 10.64
C GLN A 236 18.71 -19.17 10.77
N LEU A 237 19.48 -19.36 11.83
CA LEU A 237 20.67 -18.56 12.17
C LEU A 237 21.97 -19.38 12.07
N ASP A 238 21.98 -20.39 11.18
CA ASP A 238 23.13 -21.26 10.96
C ASP A 238 24.39 -20.49 10.54
N GLN A 239 24.22 -19.38 9.80
CA GLN A 239 25.33 -18.49 9.41
C GLN A 239 26.06 -17.88 10.61
N PHE A 240 25.38 -17.69 11.74
CA PHE A 240 25.96 -17.25 13.01
C PHE A 240 26.37 -18.42 13.92
N GLY A 241 26.36 -19.67 13.41
CA GLY A 241 26.67 -20.87 14.19
C GLY A 241 25.57 -21.28 15.17
N ILE A 242 24.39 -20.63 15.14
CA ILE A 242 23.26 -20.91 16.03
C ILE A 242 22.32 -21.90 15.35
N ARG A 243 22.55 -23.18 15.61
CA ARG A 243 21.77 -24.27 15.01
C ARG A 243 20.51 -24.58 15.81
N LYS A 244 19.50 -25.06 15.12
CA LYS A 244 18.27 -25.57 15.71
C LYS A 244 18.56 -26.74 16.66
N ASP A 245 17.87 -26.76 17.82
CA ASP A 245 17.82 -27.91 18.71
C ASP A 245 16.43 -28.54 18.71
N GLU A 246 16.36 -29.81 18.34
CA GLU A 246 15.10 -30.59 18.24
C GLU A 246 14.44 -30.82 19.62
N ASN A 247 15.14 -30.59 20.72
CA ASN A 247 14.64 -30.79 22.08
C ASN A 247 14.13 -29.50 22.74
N GLU A 248 14.31 -28.35 22.10
CA GLU A 248 13.88 -27.05 22.62
C GLU A 248 12.44 -26.72 22.22
N THR A 249 11.72 -26.11 23.15
CA THR A 249 10.48 -25.41 22.86
C THR A 249 10.81 -24.06 22.20
N PHE A 250 9.82 -23.39 21.57
CA PHE A 250 9.99 -22.05 21.00
C PHE A 250 10.62 -21.07 22.00
N ALA A 251 10.11 -21.04 23.24
CA ALA A 251 10.61 -20.11 24.26
C ALA A 251 12.06 -20.37 24.66
N GLN A 252 12.46 -21.65 24.77
CA GLN A 252 13.84 -22.05 25.08
C GLN A 252 14.80 -21.67 23.94
N ALA A 253 14.38 -21.94 22.69
CA ALA A 253 15.16 -21.58 21.51
C ALA A 253 15.35 -20.06 21.40
N LEU A 254 14.27 -19.29 21.59
CA LEU A 254 14.31 -17.83 21.59
C LEU A 254 15.23 -17.31 22.71
N GLU A 255 15.10 -17.82 23.92
CA GLU A 255 15.97 -17.44 25.05
C GLU A 255 17.45 -17.72 24.76
N ARG A 256 17.77 -18.84 24.13
CA ARG A 256 19.14 -19.20 23.71
C ARG A 256 19.66 -18.23 22.66
N VAL A 257 18.86 -17.88 21.65
CA VAL A 257 19.24 -16.91 20.61
C VAL A 257 19.49 -15.53 21.22
N LEU A 258 18.61 -15.05 22.09
CA LEU A 258 18.74 -13.73 22.71
C LEU A 258 19.91 -13.65 23.71
N LYS A 259 20.38 -14.78 24.24
CA LYS A 259 21.57 -14.86 25.11
C LYS A 259 22.88 -15.09 24.36
N SER A 260 22.82 -15.40 23.08
CA SER A 260 23.98 -15.53 22.20
C SER A 260 24.56 -14.16 21.85
N ASP A 261 25.67 -14.15 21.14
CA ASP A 261 26.28 -12.94 20.59
C ASP A 261 25.62 -12.43 19.30
N PHE A 262 24.57 -13.11 18.80
CA PHE A 262 23.85 -12.79 17.57
C PHE A 262 23.52 -11.30 17.44
N LEU A 263 22.97 -10.69 18.50
CA LEU A 263 22.59 -9.28 18.46
C LEU A 263 23.82 -8.34 18.37
N SER A 264 25.01 -8.79 18.77
CA SER A 264 26.23 -8.00 18.70
C SER A 264 26.82 -7.87 17.31
N HIS A 265 26.40 -8.73 16.38
CA HIS A 265 26.80 -8.65 14.97
C HIS A 265 26.19 -7.47 14.24
N ASN A 266 25.16 -6.81 14.79
CA ASN A 266 24.44 -5.69 14.17
C ASN A 266 23.81 -6.01 12.80
N ASP A 267 23.59 -7.29 12.52
CA ASP A 267 22.95 -7.82 11.32
C ASP A 267 21.70 -8.61 11.70
N ASN A 268 20.66 -7.88 12.04
CA ASN A 268 19.44 -8.50 12.55
C ASN A 268 18.20 -7.60 12.32
N ALA A 269 17.04 -8.21 12.33
CA ALA A 269 15.76 -7.55 12.13
C ALA A 269 15.48 -6.43 13.14
N PHE A 270 15.99 -6.54 14.36
CA PHE A 270 15.74 -5.55 15.40
C PHE A 270 16.39 -4.21 15.08
N LEU A 271 17.61 -4.24 14.56
CA LEU A 271 18.30 -3.04 14.12
C LEU A 271 17.62 -2.44 12.89
N ASP A 272 17.28 -3.27 11.90
CA ASP A 272 16.67 -2.82 10.65
C ASP A 272 15.27 -2.20 10.84
N LEU A 273 14.57 -2.58 11.92
CA LEU A 273 13.25 -2.05 12.27
C LEU A 273 13.31 -0.71 13.03
N THR A 274 14.49 -0.26 13.45
CA THR A 274 14.63 1.10 14.00
C THR A 274 14.33 2.13 12.93
N ILE A 275 13.81 3.29 13.33
CA ILE A 275 13.48 4.37 12.38
C ILE A 275 14.74 4.83 11.65
N ASP A 276 15.83 5.02 12.38
CA ASP A 276 17.12 5.47 11.82
C ASP A 276 17.66 4.50 10.77
N LYS A 277 17.67 3.20 11.06
CA LYS A 277 18.22 2.20 10.13
C LYS A 277 17.30 1.95 8.93
N SER A 278 15.98 1.92 9.15
CA SER A 278 15.02 1.82 8.04
C SER A 278 15.18 2.98 7.04
N LEU A 279 15.33 4.22 7.54
CA LEU A 279 15.55 5.39 6.67
C LEU A 279 16.92 5.37 5.99
N GLU A 280 17.94 4.82 6.65
CA GLU A 280 19.25 4.59 6.02
C GLU A 280 19.14 3.59 4.87
N ILE A 281 18.50 2.45 5.09
CA ILE A 281 18.26 1.43 4.06
C ILE A 281 17.45 2.02 2.89
N ASN A 282 16.43 2.83 3.18
CA ASN A 282 15.59 3.46 2.16
C ASN A 282 16.38 4.35 1.18
N LYS A 283 17.50 4.96 1.62
CA LYS A 283 18.35 5.78 0.73
C LYS A 283 18.92 4.99 -0.43
N GLY A 284 19.12 3.67 -0.26
CA GLY A 284 19.63 2.76 -1.28
C GLY A 284 18.55 2.08 -2.12
N ILE A 285 17.26 2.33 -1.88
CA ILE A 285 16.15 1.64 -2.56
C ILE A 285 15.35 2.61 -3.41
N ALA A 286 15.33 2.39 -4.73
CA ALA A 286 14.55 3.18 -5.67
C ALA A 286 13.21 2.49 -6.02
N ILE A 287 12.22 3.29 -6.44
CA ILE A 287 11.04 2.77 -7.11
C ILE A 287 11.42 2.34 -8.52
N GLN A 288 11.20 1.07 -8.84
CA GLN A 288 11.48 0.53 -10.15
C GLN A 288 10.33 0.87 -11.12
N PRO A 289 10.62 1.42 -12.32
CA PRO A 289 9.59 1.96 -13.22
C PRO A 289 8.64 0.91 -13.80
N ASN A 290 9.02 -0.36 -13.77
CA ASN A 290 8.24 -1.46 -14.38
C ASN A 290 7.51 -2.34 -13.35
N ILE A 291 7.50 -1.95 -12.08
CA ILE A 291 6.91 -2.73 -10.99
C ILE A 291 5.65 -2.02 -10.47
N TYR A 292 4.60 -2.79 -10.21
CA TYR A 292 3.40 -2.31 -9.52
C TYR A 292 3.58 -2.41 -8.01
N TYR A 293 3.27 -1.33 -7.28
CA TYR A 293 3.44 -1.28 -5.83
C TYR A 293 2.13 -0.99 -5.13
N PHE A 294 1.86 -1.76 -4.07
CA PHE A 294 0.68 -1.59 -3.22
C PHE A 294 1.07 -1.61 -1.74
N SER A 295 0.43 -0.76 -0.94
CA SER A 295 0.55 -0.81 0.51
C SER A 295 -0.81 -0.82 1.20
N TYR A 296 -0.96 -1.69 2.19
CA TYR A 296 -2.13 -1.82 3.05
C TYR A 296 -1.70 -1.53 4.48
N ALA A 297 -2.08 -0.38 5.00
CA ALA A 297 -1.76 0.03 6.37
C ALA A 297 -2.92 -0.28 7.33
N GLY A 298 -2.58 -0.56 8.60
CA GLY A 298 -3.53 -0.73 9.69
C GLY A 298 -3.54 0.45 10.65
N ASP A 299 -4.70 0.75 11.21
CA ASP A 299 -4.87 1.59 12.39
C ASP A 299 -5.96 1.03 13.27
N GLN A 300 -5.58 0.49 14.43
CA GLN A 300 -6.53 0.00 15.42
C GLN A 300 -6.54 0.88 16.68
N THR A 301 -6.29 2.18 16.50
CA THR A 301 -6.30 3.18 17.56
C THR A 301 -7.43 4.20 17.38
N SER A 302 -7.64 5.02 18.39
CA SER A 302 -8.53 6.18 18.34
C SER A 302 -7.90 7.34 19.09
N ALA A 303 -8.00 8.54 18.51
CA ALA A 303 -7.49 9.76 19.13
C ALA A 303 -8.33 10.16 20.36
N ASP A 304 -7.68 10.49 21.47
CA ASP A 304 -8.30 11.16 22.60
C ASP A 304 -8.52 12.64 22.26
N PRO A 305 -9.75 13.13 22.25
CA PRO A 305 -10.06 14.50 21.84
C PRO A 305 -9.43 15.59 22.73
N ARG A 306 -9.00 15.26 23.95
CA ARG A 306 -8.39 16.21 24.89
C ARG A 306 -6.88 16.32 24.73
N THR A 307 -6.22 15.20 24.47
CA THR A 307 -4.76 15.13 24.43
C THR A 307 -4.21 15.00 23.02
N GLY A 308 -5.03 14.50 22.08
CA GLY A 308 -4.61 14.10 20.74
C GLY A 308 -3.73 12.85 20.71
N ASN A 309 -3.56 12.16 21.86
CA ASN A 309 -2.88 10.87 21.90
C ASN A 309 -3.78 9.78 21.30
N HIS A 310 -3.17 8.75 20.74
CA HIS A 310 -3.88 7.63 20.18
C HIS A 310 -3.85 6.44 21.15
N TYR A 311 -4.99 5.84 21.37
CA TYR A 311 -5.11 4.68 22.26
C TYR A 311 -5.70 3.49 21.54
N PRO A 312 -5.25 2.26 21.87
CA PRO A 312 -5.78 1.05 21.25
C PRO A 312 -7.29 0.96 21.43
N THR A 313 -7.99 0.65 20.36
CA THR A 313 -9.42 0.42 20.40
C THR A 313 -9.72 -0.90 21.08
N VAL A 314 -10.42 -0.87 22.22
CA VAL A 314 -10.90 -2.06 22.92
C VAL A 314 -12.38 -2.25 22.61
N SER A 315 -12.78 -3.45 22.25
CA SER A 315 -14.17 -3.77 21.90
C SER A 315 -14.60 -5.08 22.56
N ALA A 316 -15.89 -5.13 22.96
CA ALA A 316 -16.51 -6.37 23.40
C ALA A 316 -16.67 -7.39 22.27
N ILE A 317 -16.64 -6.92 21.02
CA ILE A 317 -16.59 -7.78 19.83
C ILE A 317 -15.12 -7.88 19.43
N PRO A 318 -14.48 -9.05 19.56
CA PRO A 318 -13.04 -9.20 19.31
C PRO A 318 -12.59 -8.69 17.94
N SER A 319 -13.37 -8.91 16.88
CA SER A 319 -13.03 -8.48 15.52
C SER A 319 -12.95 -6.95 15.33
N ASN A 320 -13.48 -6.19 16.27
CA ASN A 320 -13.55 -4.72 16.20
C ASN A 320 -12.54 -4.04 17.15
N GLY A 321 -11.70 -4.81 17.82
CA GLY A 321 -10.72 -4.32 18.78
C GLY A 321 -9.32 -4.85 18.51
N MET A 322 -8.34 -4.22 19.15
CA MET A 322 -6.95 -4.66 19.12
C MET A 322 -6.75 -5.93 19.95
N CYS A 323 -5.94 -6.84 19.49
CA CYS A 323 -5.52 -8.03 20.21
C CYS A 323 -4.90 -7.68 21.58
N ALA A 324 -5.28 -8.42 22.62
CA ALA A 324 -4.80 -8.17 23.98
C ALA A 324 -3.28 -8.14 24.13
N LEU A 325 -2.56 -8.92 23.30
CA LEU A 325 -1.10 -8.97 23.30
C LEU A 325 -0.43 -7.66 22.85
N MET A 326 -1.15 -6.81 22.10
CA MET A 326 -0.60 -5.58 21.52
C MET A 326 -1.03 -4.32 22.27
N LEU A 327 -1.99 -4.42 23.20
CA LEU A 327 -2.59 -3.26 23.88
C LEU A 327 -1.53 -2.36 24.54
N SER A 328 -0.57 -2.95 25.27
CA SER A 328 0.46 -2.18 25.98
C SER A 328 1.44 -1.50 25.00
N PHE A 329 1.80 -2.18 23.92
CA PHE A 329 2.69 -1.64 22.90
C PHE A 329 2.03 -0.49 22.15
N SER A 330 0.80 -0.71 21.66
CA SER A 330 0.00 0.32 21.00
C SER A 330 -0.21 1.55 21.88
N TYR A 331 -0.49 1.35 23.18
CA TYR A 331 -0.64 2.43 24.14
C TYR A 331 0.66 3.25 24.27
N ASN A 332 1.83 2.61 24.30
CA ASN A 332 3.11 3.31 24.38
C ASN A 332 3.41 4.07 23.09
N MET A 333 3.20 3.45 21.93
CA MET A 333 3.36 4.08 20.62
C MET A 333 2.44 5.28 20.44
N GLY A 334 1.17 5.16 20.83
CA GLY A 334 0.14 6.17 20.64
C GLY A 334 0.29 7.44 21.50
N LYS A 335 1.34 7.55 22.30
CA LYS A 335 1.74 8.76 23.06
C LYS A 335 3.20 9.13 22.87
N TYR A 336 3.92 8.43 21.97
CA TYR A 336 5.34 8.65 21.72
C TYR A 336 5.53 9.65 20.58
N TYR A 337 5.67 10.92 20.93
CA TYR A 337 5.88 12.03 19.98
C TYR A 337 6.66 13.17 20.65
N ASP A 338 7.00 14.18 19.88
CA ASP A 338 7.83 15.32 20.29
C ASP A 338 9.19 14.86 20.83
N LYS A 339 9.78 13.94 20.10
CA LYS A 339 11.05 13.30 20.45
C LYS A 339 11.91 13.13 19.20
N TYR A 340 13.20 12.90 19.45
CA TYR A 340 14.16 12.58 18.41
C TYR A 340 14.66 11.16 18.61
N THR A 341 14.86 10.42 17.52
CA THR A 341 15.61 9.17 17.53
C THR A 341 17.09 9.42 17.85
N ALA A 342 17.87 8.36 18.03
CA ALA A 342 19.31 8.47 18.22
C ALA A 342 20.03 9.13 17.02
N GLY A 343 19.53 8.90 15.79
CA GLY A 343 20.01 9.51 14.55
C GLY A 343 19.46 10.91 14.28
N GLY A 344 18.65 11.47 15.17
CA GLY A 344 18.14 12.83 15.09
C GLY A 344 16.85 13.00 14.27
N ILE A 345 16.13 11.93 13.97
CA ILE A 345 14.82 11.97 13.28
C ILE A 345 13.74 12.41 14.27
N TYR A 346 12.98 13.43 13.90
CA TYR A 346 11.90 13.95 14.73
C TYR A 346 10.62 13.11 14.58
N ILE A 347 10.11 12.65 15.70
CA ILE A 347 8.85 11.89 15.80
C ILE A 347 7.74 12.86 16.18
N ASP A 348 6.92 13.21 15.21
CA ASP A 348 5.77 14.09 15.39
C ASP A 348 4.46 13.31 15.66
N ARG A 349 3.33 14.01 15.69
CA ARG A 349 2.02 13.40 15.98
C ARG A 349 1.50 12.48 14.88
N SER A 350 2.03 12.53 13.66
CA SER A 350 1.65 11.62 12.59
C SER A 350 2.04 10.16 12.88
N TRP A 351 2.99 9.97 13.79
CA TRP A 351 3.44 8.65 14.24
C TRP A 351 2.53 8.01 15.32
N LEU A 352 1.52 8.70 15.83
CA LEU A 352 0.67 8.18 16.91
C LEU A 352 -0.32 7.09 16.46
N PRO A 353 -1.02 7.20 15.31
CA PRO A 353 -1.85 6.11 14.80
C PRO A 353 -1.00 4.85 14.57
N ASN A 354 -1.51 3.68 14.99
CA ASN A 354 -0.75 2.44 14.87
C ASN A 354 -1.64 1.19 14.89
N ASP A 355 -1.11 0.08 14.40
CA ASP A 355 -1.76 -1.23 14.39
C ASP A 355 -1.34 -2.11 15.59
N GLY A 356 -0.58 -1.57 16.53
CA GLY A 356 -0.04 -2.27 17.71
C GLY A 356 1.44 -2.58 17.64
N LEU A 357 2.05 -2.68 16.46
CA LEU A 357 3.48 -2.92 16.23
C LEU A 357 4.10 -1.95 15.22
N VAL A 358 3.32 -1.41 14.29
CA VAL A 358 3.77 -0.50 13.25
C VAL A 358 2.93 0.77 13.25
N ASN A 359 3.58 1.91 13.14
CA ASN A 359 2.92 3.20 13.00
C ASN A 359 2.26 3.29 11.61
N THR A 360 1.03 3.75 11.56
CA THR A 360 0.27 3.84 10.30
C THR A 360 1.03 4.65 9.25
N VAL A 361 1.60 5.80 9.63
CA VAL A 361 2.39 6.65 8.72
C VAL A 361 3.57 5.90 8.09
N SER A 362 4.21 5.01 8.84
CA SER A 362 5.32 4.19 8.35
C SER A 362 4.87 3.10 7.38
N ALA A 363 3.62 2.66 7.49
CA ALA A 363 3.07 1.58 6.64
C ALA A 363 2.45 2.08 5.34
N LEU A 364 2.33 3.40 5.13
CA LEU A 364 1.74 3.95 3.91
C LEU A 364 2.67 3.82 2.71
N TYR A 365 3.89 4.31 2.82
CA TYR A 365 4.92 4.26 1.77
C TYR A 365 6.30 4.55 2.35
N PRO A 366 7.39 4.13 1.66
CA PRO A 366 8.75 4.42 2.10
C PRO A 366 9.13 5.88 1.89
N THR A 367 9.93 6.42 2.84
CA THR A 367 10.56 7.74 2.75
C THR A 367 12.07 7.61 2.94
N THR A 368 12.87 8.57 2.51
CA THR A 368 14.33 8.51 2.64
C THR A 368 14.90 9.50 3.64
N THR A 369 14.15 10.55 4.03
CA THR A 369 14.67 11.60 4.90
C THR A 369 13.71 12.01 5.99
N ASP A 370 14.26 12.72 6.96
CA ASP A 370 13.51 13.41 7.98
C ASP A 370 12.59 14.47 7.37
N LYS A 371 11.46 14.68 7.97
CA LYS A 371 10.56 15.83 7.92
C LYS A 371 9.89 16.25 6.63
N ASN A 372 10.51 16.20 5.44
CA ASN A 372 10.03 17.04 4.33
C ASN A 372 10.06 16.40 2.95
N THR A 373 10.52 15.18 2.82
CA THR A 373 10.61 14.54 1.51
C THR A 373 10.05 13.13 1.56
N THR A 374 8.89 13.00 1.02
CA THR A 374 8.33 11.73 0.58
C THR A 374 9.17 11.26 -0.60
N ASP A 375 10.15 10.42 -0.34
CA ASP A 375 11.07 9.98 -1.39
C ASP A 375 10.75 8.60 -1.95
N CYS A 376 9.49 8.32 -2.13
CA CYS A 376 9.09 7.40 -3.19
C CYS A 376 9.31 8.05 -4.57
N ARG A 377 10.37 8.85 -4.74
CA ARG A 377 10.60 9.52 -6.01
C ARG A 377 10.96 8.51 -7.07
N ARG A 378 10.32 8.65 -8.22
CA ARG A 378 10.86 8.10 -9.46
C ARG A 378 12.23 8.73 -9.71
N GLN A 379 13.08 8.06 -10.46
CA GLN A 379 14.37 8.62 -10.90
C GLN A 379 14.20 9.94 -11.66
N ASP A 380 13.03 10.20 -12.25
CA ASP A 380 12.66 11.45 -12.93
C ASP A 380 12.22 12.58 -11.99
N GLY A 381 12.21 12.36 -10.66
CA GLY A 381 11.83 13.35 -9.67
C GLY A 381 10.32 13.56 -9.50
N SER A 382 9.47 12.79 -10.20
CA SER A 382 8.02 12.85 -10.02
C SER A 382 7.59 12.17 -8.71
N GLN A 383 6.41 12.55 -8.18
CA GLN A 383 5.85 11.92 -7.00
C GLN A 383 5.55 10.45 -7.28
N GLY A 384 6.17 9.54 -6.54
CA GLY A 384 6.10 8.10 -6.75
C GLY A 384 4.98 7.38 -5.98
N TRP A 385 4.03 8.10 -5.37
CA TRP A 385 2.92 7.49 -4.64
C TRP A 385 1.61 8.24 -4.88
N VAL A 386 0.50 7.52 -4.69
CA VAL A 386 -0.86 8.04 -4.82
C VAL A 386 -1.77 7.32 -3.82
N ASN A 387 -2.67 8.07 -3.17
CA ASN A 387 -3.74 7.45 -2.39
C ASN A 387 -4.78 6.85 -3.33
N TYR A 388 -5.12 5.59 -3.11
CA TYR A 388 -6.19 4.90 -3.81
C TYR A 388 -7.41 4.78 -2.90
N ASP A 389 -8.57 5.22 -3.36
CA ASP A 389 -9.79 5.24 -2.55
C ASP A 389 -10.54 3.90 -2.49
N GLY A 390 -10.11 2.92 -3.31
CA GLY A 390 -10.73 1.60 -3.39
C GLY A 390 -12.04 1.54 -4.22
N TYR A 391 -12.46 2.67 -4.81
CA TYR A 391 -13.73 2.78 -5.54
C TYR A 391 -13.56 3.28 -6.98
N SER A 392 -12.42 3.85 -7.32
CA SER A 392 -12.16 4.36 -8.65
C SER A 392 -11.65 3.22 -9.54
N ASP A 393 -12.24 3.08 -10.73
CA ASP A 393 -11.73 2.22 -11.81
C ASP A 393 -10.42 2.79 -12.39
N ILE A 394 -9.45 3.05 -11.53
CA ILE A 394 -8.14 3.53 -11.95
C ILE A 394 -7.33 2.33 -12.43
N ALA A 395 -6.92 2.34 -13.68
CA ALA A 395 -5.93 1.40 -14.17
C ALA A 395 -4.61 1.62 -13.42
N PHE A 396 -4.17 0.65 -12.64
CA PHE A 396 -2.88 0.69 -11.99
C PHE A 396 -1.75 0.80 -13.00
N ARG A 397 -0.72 1.59 -12.68
CA ARG A 397 0.46 1.78 -13.52
C ARG A 397 1.73 1.38 -12.77
N PRO A 398 2.72 0.80 -13.46
CA PRO A 398 3.98 0.48 -12.83
C PRO A 398 4.76 1.75 -12.46
N GLY A 399 5.68 1.62 -11.50
CA GLY A 399 6.50 2.72 -11.00
C GLY A 399 5.75 3.73 -10.11
N ILE A 400 4.56 3.37 -9.64
CA ILE A 400 3.76 4.16 -8.69
C ILE A 400 3.45 3.31 -7.48
N TRP A 401 3.57 3.90 -6.30
CA TRP A 401 3.18 3.30 -5.04
C TRP A 401 1.71 3.63 -4.74
N TYR A 402 0.81 2.66 -4.83
CA TYR A 402 -0.60 2.82 -4.51
C TYR A 402 -0.81 2.57 -3.02
N VAL A 403 -1.20 3.62 -2.31
CA VAL A 403 -1.53 3.58 -0.89
C VAL A 403 -3.02 3.26 -0.77
N MET A 404 -3.32 2.04 -0.37
CA MET A 404 -4.68 1.55 -0.21
C MET A 404 -5.34 2.16 1.03
N PRO A 405 -6.67 2.19 1.13
CA PRO A 405 -7.37 2.75 2.29
C PRO A 405 -6.91 2.11 3.59
N VAL A 406 -6.63 2.94 4.60
CA VAL A 406 -6.20 2.47 5.93
C VAL A 406 -7.28 1.57 6.53
N THR A 407 -6.91 0.34 6.83
CA THR A 407 -7.82 -0.67 7.36
C THR A 407 -7.90 -0.57 8.89
N ARG A 408 -9.12 -0.63 9.44
CA ARG A 408 -9.33 -0.80 10.89
C ARG A 408 -8.95 -2.24 11.27
N ALA A 409 -7.68 -2.45 11.52
CA ALA A 409 -7.10 -3.75 11.85
C ALA A 409 -5.85 -3.58 12.71
N ASP A 410 -5.63 -4.52 13.63
CA ASP A 410 -4.34 -4.67 14.27
C ASP A 410 -3.36 -5.47 13.38
N HIS A 411 -2.10 -5.45 13.76
CA HIS A 411 -1.00 -6.03 13.01
C HIS A 411 -1.21 -7.50 12.63
N MET A 412 -1.71 -8.31 13.56
CA MET A 412 -1.91 -9.74 13.35
C MET A 412 -3.23 -10.10 12.66
N GLN A 413 -4.18 -9.18 12.63
CA GLN A 413 -5.45 -9.41 11.94
C GLN A 413 -5.27 -9.56 10.43
N PHE A 414 -4.25 -8.95 9.85
CA PHE A 414 -3.93 -9.11 8.43
C PHE A 414 -3.57 -10.55 8.05
N VAL A 415 -2.92 -11.28 8.94
CA VAL A 415 -2.51 -12.67 8.69
C VAL A 415 -3.41 -13.71 9.36
N GLY A 416 -4.61 -13.32 9.78
CA GLY A 416 -5.56 -14.21 10.43
C GLY A 416 -5.11 -14.67 11.82
N GLY A 417 -4.23 -13.88 12.48
CA GLY A 417 -3.66 -14.19 13.79
C GLY A 417 -4.58 -13.84 14.95
N ILE A 418 -4.43 -14.60 15.99
CA ILE A 418 -4.99 -14.49 17.34
C ILE A 418 -6.36 -13.82 17.43
N ALA A 419 -7.39 -14.58 17.02
CA ALA A 419 -8.78 -14.51 17.51
C ALA A 419 -9.66 -13.32 17.09
N ASN A 420 -9.22 -12.34 16.32
CA ASN A 420 -10.02 -11.12 16.22
C ASN A 420 -10.71 -10.86 14.87
N LYS A 421 -10.25 -11.42 13.76
CA LYS A 421 -10.99 -11.34 12.48
C LYS A 421 -11.69 -12.65 12.17
N SER A 422 -12.88 -12.56 11.60
CA SER A 422 -13.53 -13.76 11.08
C SER A 422 -12.75 -14.30 9.86
N ILE A 423 -12.80 -15.60 9.66
CA ILE A 423 -12.24 -16.25 8.46
C ILE A 423 -12.75 -15.57 7.17
N VAL A 424 -14.02 -15.16 7.13
CA VAL A 424 -14.63 -14.49 5.97
C VAL A 424 -13.97 -13.14 5.71
N GLN A 425 -13.72 -12.34 6.73
CA GLN A 425 -13.06 -11.03 6.58
C GLN A 425 -11.62 -11.17 6.09
N THR A 426 -10.88 -12.15 6.61
CA THR A 426 -9.52 -12.44 6.14
C THR A 426 -9.54 -12.89 4.68
N HIS A 427 -10.42 -13.82 4.31
CA HIS A 427 -10.54 -14.30 2.94
C HIS A 427 -10.93 -13.21 1.95
N LEU A 428 -11.90 -12.34 2.29
CA LEU A 428 -12.31 -11.22 1.45
C LEU A 428 -11.17 -10.21 1.24
N PHE A 429 -10.42 -9.88 2.30
CA PHE A 429 -9.27 -8.99 2.19
C PHE A 429 -8.26 -9.53 1.15
N TYR A 430 -7.93 -10.82 1.22
CA TYR A 430 -6.97 -11.40 0.29
C TYR A 430 -7.52 -11.63 -1.12
N LEU A 431 -8.82 -11.89 -1.28
CA LEU A 431 -9.43 -11.93 -2.62
C LEU A 431 -9.36 -10.56 -3.30
N ASN A 432 -9.69 -9.48 -2.59
CA ASN A 432 -9.56 -8.12 -3.11
C ASN A 432 -8.10 -7.80 -3.45
N LEU A 433 -7.13 -8.16 -2.59
CA LEU A 433 -5.71 -8.00 -2.85
C LEU A 433 -5.27 -8.77 -4.12
N MET A 434 -5.78 -10.00 -4.31
CA MET A 434 -5.53 -10.74 -5.56
C MET A 434 -6.15 -10.03 -6.76
N ASP A 435 -7.35 -9.50 -6.63
CA ASP A 435 -8.01 -8.75 -7.71
C ASP A 435 -7.20 -7.49 -8.07
N ASP A 436 -6.68 -6.76 -7.08
CA ASP A 436 -5.79 -5.62 -7.32
C ASP A 436 -4.52 -6.03 -8.08
N ILE A 437 -3.82 -7.07 -7.63
CA ILE A 437 -2.62 -7.59 -8.30
C ILE A 437 -2.94 -8.04 -9.73
N TYR A 438 -3.93 -8.90 -9.90
CA TYR A 438 -4.20 -9.49 -11.22
C TYR A 438 -4.92 -8.53 -12.18
N SER A 439 -5.52 -7.44 -11.69
CA SER A 439 -6.02 -6.36 -12.54
C SER A 439 -4.90 -5.68 -13.33
N THR A 440 -3.67 -5.66 -12.78
CA THR A 440 -2.50 -5.07 -13.45
C THR A 440 -2.10 -5.79 -14.74
N TYR A 441 -2.41 -7.08 -14.86
CA TYR A 441 -2.19 -7.86 -16.07
C TYR A 441 -3.23 -7.56 -17.16
N ARG A 442 -4.42 -7.11 -16.77
CA ARG A 442 -5.47 -6.71 -17.72
C ARG A 442 -5.18 -5.34 -18.33
N ALA A 443 -4.49 -4.46 -17.61
CA ALA A 443 -4.14 -3.12 -18.04
C ALA A 443 -3.02 -3.09 -19.11
N VAL A 444 -2.22 -4.15 -19.22
CA VAL A 444 -1.12 -4.29 -20.20
C VAL A 444 -1.52 -5.28 -21.31
N GLN A 445 -2.69 -5.09 -21.93
CA GLN A 445 -2.88 -5.68 -23.26
C GLN A 445 -2.12 -4.81 -24.27
N PRO A 446 -1.28 -5.38 -25.16
CA PRO A 446 -0.70 -4.64 -26.25
C PRO A 446 -1.80 -4.28 -27.24
N GLY A 447 -2.36 -3.14 -27.00
CA GLY A 447 -3.51 -2.51 -27.63
C GLY A 447 -3.89 -1.28 -26.83
N GLU A 448 -2.89 -0.64 -26.16
CA GLU A 448 -3.08 0.72 -25.68
C GLU A 448 -3.80 1.48 -26.76
N THR A 449 -4.96 2.04 -26.42
CA THR A 449 -5.53 3.07 -27.27
C THR A 449 -4.41 4.09 -27.41
N PRO A 450 -3.79 4.22 -28.58
CA PRO A 450 -2.64 5.11 -28.70
C PRO A 450 -3.09 6.46 -28.19
N PHE A 451 -2.29 7.08 -27.29
CA PHE A 451 -2.64 8.42 -26.83
C PHE A 451 -2.72 9.29 -28.09
N PRO A 452 -3.94 9.73 -28.48
CA PRO A 452 -4.12 10.19 -29.84
C PRO A 452 -3.69 11.64 -30.05
N PHE A 453 -3.41 12.39 -28.95
CA PHE A 453 -3.28 13.83 -29.00
C PHE A 453 -1.84 14.26 -29.34
N THR A 454 -1.65 14.65 -30.58
CA THR A 454 -0.35 15.09 -31.11
C THR A 454 0.13 16.42 -30.55
N ASP A 455 -0.79 17.23 -29.99
CA ASP A 455 -0.51 18.51 -29.34
C ASP A 455 -0.21 18.40 -27.83
N VAL A 456 -0.13 17.18 -27.32
CA VAL A 456 0.26 16.87 -25.94
C VAL A 456 1.44 15.88 -25.97
N PRO A 457 2.64 16.33 -26.34
CA PRO A 457 3.82 15.45 -26.33
C PRO A 457 4.20 15.06 -24.90
N GLU A 458 4.89 13.93 -24.73
CA GLU A 458 5.34 13.42 -23.42
C GLU A 458 6.19 14.43 -22.62
N SER A 459 6.91 15.32 -23.33
CA SER A 459 7.69 16.39 -22.72
C SER A 459 6.84 17.54 -22.16
N ARG A 460 5.54 17.56 -22.45
CA ARG A 460 4.65 18.60 -21.92
C ARG A 460 4.39 18.35 -20.43
N TRP A 461 4.52 19.39 -19.61
CA TRP A 461 4.33 19.33 -18.16
C TRP A 461 2.98 18.75 -17.73
N SER A 462 1.93 18.93 -18.54
CA SER A 462 0.58 18.43 -18.29
C SER A 462 0.30 17.03 -18.84
N TYR A 463 1.24 16.46 -19.62
CA TYR A 463 1.06 15.15 -20.25
C TYR A 463 0.60 14.04 -19.27
N PRO A 464 1.24 13.82 -18.11
CA PRO A 464 0.85 12.72 -17.22
C PRO A 464 -0.58 12.85 -16.70
N TYR A 465 -1.05 14.07 -16.45
CA TYR A 465 -2.40 14.35 -15.95
C TYR A 465 -3.47 14.16 -17.04
N ILE A 466 -3.19 14.66 -18.24
CA ILE A 466 -4.10 14.47 -19.39
C ILE A 466 -4.18 12.99 -19.77
N ARG A 467 -3.05 12.31 -19.80
CA ARG A 467 -2.97 10.88 -20.09
C ARG A 467 -3.77 10.06 -19.07
N GLN A 468 -3.59 10.34 -17.78
CA GLN A 468 -4.32 9.69 -16.69
C GLN A 468 -5.85 9.81 -16.85
N LEU A 469 -6.34 11.03 -17.07
CA LEU A 469 -7.77 11.26 -17.20
C LEU A 469 -8.35 10.77 -18.54
N TYR A 470 -7.52 10.73 -19.59
CA TYR A 470 -7.90 10.12 -20.85
C TYR A 470 -8.04 8.60 -20.74
N ASP A 471 -7.08 7.93 -20.13
CA ASP A 471 -7.12 6.47 -19.90
C ASP A 471 -8.30 6.08 -18.99
N ALA A 472 -8.65 6.95 -18.03
CA ALA A 472 -9.82 6.79 -17.17
C ALA A 472 -11.17 7.16 -17.87
N GLY A 473 -11.14 7.59 -19.13
CA GLY A 473 -12.36 7.98 -19.85
C GLY A 473 -13.02 9.28 -19.35
N VAL A 474 -12.32 10.05 -18.47
CA VAL A 474 -12.82 11.32 -17.90
C VAL A 474 -12.73 12.46 -18.89
N VAL A 475 -11.71 12.45 -19.74
CA VAL A 475 -11.50 13.48 -20.76
C VAL A 475 -11.40 12.87 -22.16
N SER A 476 -11.79 13.66 -23.14
CA SER A 476 -11.62 13.38 -24.57
C SER A 476 -10.97 14.57 -25.28
N GLY A 477 -10.47 14.35 -26.49
CA GLY A 477 -9.95 15.42 -27.32
C GLY A 477 -11.03 16.37 -27.84
N MET A 478 -10.60 17.56 -28.28
CA MET A 478 -11.45 18.44 -29.08
C MET A 478 -11.68 17.86 -30.47
N THR A 479 -10.71 17.10 -30.96
CA THR A 479 -10.79 16.26 -32.16
C THR A 479 -10.23 14.87 -31.85
N ALA A 480 -10.25 13.98 -32.83
CA ALA A 480 -9.66 12.65 -32.69
C ALA A 480 -8.15 12.67 -32.36
N THR A 481 -7.43 13.74 -32.69
CA THR A 481 -5.96 13.83 -32.57
C THR A 481 -5.47 15.07 -31.84
N THR A 482 -6.35 15.94 -31.34
CA THR A 482 -5.97 17.16 -30.63
C THR A 482 -6.75 17.27 -29.31
N PHE A 483 -6.05 17.58 -28.25
CA PHE A 483 -6.61 17.86 -26.91
C PHE A 483 -6.88 19.34 -26.69
N ALA A 484 -6.10 20.22 -27.30
CA ALA A 484 -6.09 21.67 -27.11
C ALA A 484 -5.77 22.07 -25.65
N PRO A 485 -4.60 21.68 -25.10
CA PRO A 485 -4.31 21.81 -23.67
C PRO A 485 -4.29 23.26 -23.16
N ALA A 486 -3.86 24.22 -24.00
CA ALA A 486 -3.76 25.63 -23.65
C ALA A 486 -5.05 26.44 -23.86
N GLU A 487 -6.08 25.85 -24.45
CA GLU A 487 -7.36 26.53 -24.62
C GLU A 487 -8.13 26.63 -23.29
N ASN A 488 -8.90 27.70 -23.16
CA ASN A 488 -9.77 27.87 -22.01
C ASN A 488 -10.85 26.79 -21.98
N MET A 489 -11.27 26.43 -20.78
CA MET A 489 -12.31 25.46 -20.56
C MET A 489 -13.64 26.13 -20.27
N THR A 490 -14.70 25.72 -20.95
CA THR A 490 -16.05 26.20 -20.63
C THR A 490 -16.59 25.56 -19.35
N ARG A 491 -17.55 26.21 -18.72
CA ARG A 491 -18.25 25.71 -17.53
C ARG A 491 -18.94 24.38 -17.79
N ALA A 492 -19.54 24.21 -18.98
CA ALA A 492 -20.18 22.95 -19.37
C ALA A 492 -19.16 21.81 -19.53
N GLN A 493 -18.02 22.08 -20.16
CA GLN A 493 -16.94 21.09 -20.29
C GLN A 493 -16.41 20.65 -18.94
N PHE A 494 -16.21 21.59 -18.00
CA PHE A 494 -15.70 21.26 -16.67
C PHE A 494 -16.67 20.38 -15.87
N VAL A 495 -17.96 20.68 -15.93
CA VAL A 495 -18.99 19.84 -15.28
C VAL A 495 -19.06 18.44 -15.89
N THR A 496 -18.83 18.31 -17.20
CA THR A 496 -18.75 17.00 -17.86
C THR A 496 -17.57 16.18 -17.33
N MET A 497 -16.42 16.81 -17.09
CA MET A 497 -15.27 16.14 -16.48
C MET A 497 -15.56 15.68 -15.04
N LEU A 498 -16.26 16.49 -14.23
CA LEU A 498 -16.66 16.09 -12.87
C LEU A 498 -17.62 14.89 -12.87
N ALA A 499 -18.56 14.86 -13.83
CA ALA A 499 -19.46 13.73 -13.97
C ALA A 499 -18.72 12.46 -14.46
N GLY A 500 -17.76 12.64 -15.38
CA GLY A 500 -16.87 11.55 -15.82
C GLY A 500 -16.01 11.02 -14.69
N LEU A 501 -15.46 11.89 -13.86
CA LEU A 501 -14.67 11.51 -12.68
C LEU A 501 -15.49 10.68 -11.67
N GLN A 502 -16.80 11.00 -11.56
CA GLN A 502 -17.72 10.25 -10.71
C GLN A 502 -18.19 8.92 -11.36
N GLY A 503 -17.93 8.69 -12.64
CA GLY A 503 -18.54 7.58 -13.38
C GLY A 503 -20.08 7.70 -13.44
N ALA A 504 -20.61 8.93 -13.48
CA ALA A 504 -22.04 9.18 -13.32
C ALA A 504 -22.85 8.70 -14.52
N ASP A 505 -23.87 7.88 -14.29
CA ASP A 505 -24.91 7.63 -15.29
C ASP A 505 -25.82 8.86 -15.42
N VAL A 506 -25.58 9.66 -16.46
CA VAL A 506 -26.35 10.87 -16.72
C VAL A 506 -27.58 10.64 -17.60
N SER A 507 -27.88 9.42 -17.99
CA SER A 507 -28.99 9.08 -18.91
C SER A 507 -30.37 9.46 -18.37
N ALA A 508 -30.53 9.51 -17.05
CA ALA A 508 -31.78 9.88 -16.39
C ALA A 508 -31.99 11.41 -16.26
N TYR A 509 -30.93 12.22 -16.46
CA TYR A 509 -30.95 13.67 -16.23
C TYR A 509 -31.30 14.43 -17.52
N ARG A 510 -32.58 14.55 -17.86
CA ARG A 510 -33.02 15.10 -19.14
C ARG A 510 -33.60 16.50 -19.09
N THR A 511 -34.00 17.01 -17.94
CA THR A 511 -34.65 18.32 -17.80
C THR A 511 -33.87 19.20 -16.84
N GLY A 512 -33.34 20.31 -17.33
CA GLY A 512 -32.47 21.18 -16.59
C GLY A 512 -33.18 22.26 -15.77
N LYS A 513 -32.57 22.66 -14.67
CA LYS A 513 -32.94 23.81 -13.83
C LYS A 513 -32.71 25.16 -14.51
N PHE A 514 -31.88 25.18 -15.57
CA PHE A 514 -31.35 26.41 -16.17
C PHE A 514 -31.98 26.67 -17.55
N THR A 515 -32.47 27.88 -17.76
CA THR A 515 -33.15 28.30 -18.97
C THR A 515 -32.22 28.55 -20.17
N ASP A 516 -30.91 28.67 -19.92
CA ASP A 516 -29.85 28.83 -20.92
C ASP A 516 -29.11 27.51 -21.22
N VAL A 517 -29.69 26.39 -20.81
CA VAL A 517 -29.21 25.04 -21.15
C VAL A 517 -30.27 24.35 -21.99
N PRO A 518 -30.13 24.36 -23.34
CA PRO A 518 -31.06 23.66 -24.22
C PRO A 518 -31.10 22.17 -23.91
N ALA A 519 -32.28 21.57 -23.92
CA ALA A 519 -32.46 20.15 -23.56
C ALA A 519 -31.75 19.18 -24.54
N ASP A 520 -31.50 19.61 -25.77
CA ASP A 520 -30.82 18.87 -26.83
C ASP A 520 -29.29 19.15 -26.86
N ALA A 521 -28.78 20.05 -26.00
CA ALA A 521 -27.36 20.30 -25.91
C ALA A 521 -26.65 19.06 -25.36
N TRP A 522 -25.48 18.73 -25.93
CA TRP A 522 -24.70 17.57 -25.54
C TRP A 522 -24.34 17.57 -24.02
N TYR A 523 -24.19 18.74 -23.43
CA TYR A 523 -23.85 18.93 -22.02
C TYR A 523 -25.09 18.97 -21.08
N ALA A 524 -26.30 19.01 -21.61
CA ALA A 524 -27.50 19.18 -20.80
C ALA A 524 -27.68 18.12 -19.69
N PRO A 525 -27.45 16.82 -19.95
CA PRO A 525 -27.52 15.80 -18.91
C PRO A 525 -26.52 16.01 -17.80
N TYR A 526 -25.30 16.41 -18.11
CA TYR A 526 -24.21 16.62 -17.16
C TYR A 526 -24.47 17.85 -16.27
N VAL A 527 -24.95 18.94 -16.87
CA VAL A 527 -25.33 20.16 -16.13
C VAL A 527 -26.52 19.86 -15.20
N SER A 528 -27.50 19.10 -15.66
CA SER A 528 -28.64 18.69 -14.86
C SER A 528 -28.21 17.81 -13.67
N TRP A 529 -27.35 16.81 -13.92
CA TRP A 529 -26.74 16.00 -12.88
C TRP A 529 -26.01 16.84 -11.82
N ALA A 530 -25.17 17.76 -12.24
CA ALA A 530 -24.41 18.61 -11.33
C ALA A 530 -25.32 19.56 -10.51
N ALA A 531 -26.39 20.06 -11.10
CA ALA A 531 -27.37 20.90 -10.41
C ALA A 531 -28.16 20.11 -9.35
N GLU A 532 -28.61 18.90 -9.68
CA GLU A 532 -29.37 18.05 -8.78
C GLU A 532 -28.51 17.53 -7.61
N ASN A 533 -27.21 17.29 -7.87
CA ASN A 533 -26.26 16.91 -6.84
C ASN A 533 -25.67 18.10 -6.06
N GLY A 534 -26.08 19.33 -6.34
CA GLY A 534 -25.64 20.52 -5.62
C GLY A 534 -24.21 20.97 -5.95
N VAL A 535 -23.56 20.36 -6.93
CA VAL A 535 -22.23 20.72 -7.41
C VAL A 535 -22.22 22.13 -8.03
N VAL A 536 -23.31 22.48 -8.73
CA VAL A 536 -23.48 23.81 -9.32
C VAL A 536 -24.80 24.46 -8.91
N SER A 537 -24.79 25.78 -8.74
CA SER A 537 -25.97 26.58 -8.43
C SER A 537 -26.36 27.58 -9.52
N GLY A 538 -25.52 27.70 -10.57
CA GLY A 538 -25.66 28.70 -11.63
C GLY A 538 -24.91 30.00 -11.33
N VAL A 539 -24.92 30.93 -12.29
CA VAL A 539 -24.29 32.27 -12.21
C VAL A 539 -25.30 33.35 -11.85
N ALA A 540 -26.58 33.12 -12.12
CA ALA A 540 -27.73 33.95 -11.75
C ALA A 540 -28.96 33.05 -11.65
N GLU A 541 -30.10 33.61 -11.23
CA GLU A 541 -31.36 32.89 -11.15
C GLU A 541 -31.72 32.26 -12.50
N GLY A 542 -31.84 30.95 -12.52
CA GLY A 542 -32.16 30.17 -13.71
C GLY A 542 -31.12 30.21 -14.84
N LYS A 543 -29.88 30.62 -14.58
CA LYS A 543 -28.79 30.72 -15.57
C LYS A 543 -27.54 29.98 -15.13
N PHE A 544 -27.01 29.13 -16.01
CA PHE A 544 -25.77 28.36 -15.81
C PHE A 544 -24.55 28.96 -16.53
N ALA A 545 -24.76 29.63 -17.65
CA ALA A 545 -23.76 30.14 -18.59
C ALA A 545 -22.84 29.00 -19.12
N PRO A 546 -23.37 28.00 -19.86
CA PRO A 546 -22.63 26.78 -20.24
C PRO A 546 -21.40 27.06 -21.08
N ASP A 547 -21.46 28.03 -21.99
CA ASP A 547 -20.40 28.37 -22.94
C ASP A 547 -19.40 29.41 -22.41
N ALA A 548 -19.62 29.93 -21.20
CA ALA A 548 -18.67 30.86 -20.59
C ALA A 548 -17.45 30.10 -20.09
N ASP A 549 -16.26 30.68 -20.29
CA ASP A 549 -15.02 30.15 -19.72
C ASP A 549 -15.11 30.12 -18.18
N ILE A 550 -14.67 29.03 -17.59
CA ILE A 550 -14.69 28.87 -16.13
C ILE A 550 -13.54 29.65 -15.49
N SER A 551 -13.85 30.48 -14.50
CA SER A 551 -12.81 31.16 -13.72
C SER A 551 -12.17 30.20 -12.69
N ARG A 552 -10.94 30.50 -12.27
CA ARG A 552 -10.23 29.70 -11.27
C ARG A 552 -10.99 29.62 -9.94
N GLN A 553 -11.62 30.71 -9.49
CA GLN A 553 -12.44 30.71 -8.27
C GLN A 553 -13.74 29.89 -8.42
N ASP A 554 -14.39 29.93 -9.59
CA ASP A 554 -15.62 29.15 -9.82
C ASP A 554 -15.31 27.66 -9.92
N MET A 555 -14.21 27.31 -10.57
CA MET A 555 -13.69 25.94 -10.59
C MET A 555 -13.47 25.45 -9.15
N ALA A 556 -12.80 26.23 -8.31
CA ALA A 556 -12.56 25.83 -6.92
C ALA A 556 -13.88 25.56 -6.16
N VAL A 557 -14.92 26.40 -6.38
CA VAL A 557 -16.24 26.17 -5.77
C VAL A 557 -16.89 24.87 -6.26
N MET A 558 -16.81 24.58 -7.56
CA MET A 558 -17.39 23.36 -8.11
C MET A 558 -16.67 22.12 -7.59
N VAL A 559 -15.34 22.12 -7.55
CA VAL A 559 -14.51 21.04 -7.01
C VAL A 559 -14.77 20.82 -5.52
N TYR A 560 -14.82 21.88 -4.74
CA TYR A 560 -15.08 21.78 -3.30
C TYR A 560 -16.47 21.18 -3.01
N ARG A 561 -17.53 21.65 -3.70
CA ARG A 561 -18.88 21.11 -3.56
C ARG A 561 -18.99 19.67 -4.04
N TYR A 562 -18.26 19.33 -5.10
CA TYR A 562 -18.14 17.96 -5.57
C TYR A 562 -17.53 17.07 -4.48
N ALA A 563 -16.40 17.48 -3.91
CA ALA A 563 -15.75 16.72 -2.84
C ALA A 563 -16.67 16.56 -1.63
N GLU A 564 -17.35 17.61 -1.19
CA GLU A 564 -18.32 17.53 -0.08
C GLU A 564 -19.49 16.57 -0.41
N ARG A 565 -20.04 16.68 -1.62
CA ARG A 565 -21.21 15.88 -2.04
C ARG A 565 -20.93 14.39 -2.08
N PHE A 566 -19.74 14.01 -2.57
CA PHE A 566 -19.36 12.63 -2.77
C PHE A 566 -18.42 12.07 -1.69
N GLY A 567 -18.24 12.82 -0.60
CA GLY A 567 -17.51 12.35 0.58
C GLY A 567 -16.00 12.24 0.37
N ILE A 568 -15.45 12.94 -0.62
CA ILE A 568 -14.00 12.99 -0.85
C ILE A 568 -13.38 13.81 0.29
N ARG A 569 -12.55 13.18 1.07
CA ARG A 569 -11.83 13.84 2.17
C ARG A 569 -10.71 14.69 1.61
N LEU A 570 -10.90 15.98 1.65
CA LEU A 570 -9.83 16.94 1.38
C LEU A 570 -8.85 16.91 2.55
N GLY A 571 -7.58 16.60 2.28
CA GLY A 571 -6.50 16.63 3.26
C GLY A 571 -6.33 18.03 3.87
N THR A 572 -5.64 18.10 5.02
CA THR A 572 -5.32 19.38 5.68
C THR A 572 -3.82 19.58 5.83
N ASP A 573 -3.04 18.86 5.04
CA ASP A 573 -1.62 18.59 5.31
C ASP A 573 -0.68 19.68 4.75
N VAL A 574 -1.20 20.56 3.89
CA VAL A 574 -0.42 21.66 3.35
C VAL A 574 -0.55 22.90 4.25
N THR A 575 0.59 23.47 4.65
CA THR A 575 0.62 24.72 5.41
C THR A 575 -0.12 25.81 4.64
N PRO A 576 -1.14 26.46 5.23
CA PRO A 576 -1.89 27.50 4.55
C PRO A 576 -0.97 28.67 4.13
N VAL A 577 -1.05 29.05 2.86
CA VAL A 577 -0.37 30.23 2.33
C VAL A 577 -1.43 31.29 2.03
N THR A 578 -1.19 32.53 2.41
CA THR A 578 -2.05 33.62 2.01
C THR A 578 -1.63 34.10 0.62
N PHE A 579 -2.53 34.00 -0.36
CA PHE A 579 -2.25 34.49 -1.71
C PHE A 579 -2.08 36.01 -1.72
N ALA A 580 -1.17 36.50 -2.55
CA ALA A 580 -0.89 37.93 -2.67
C ALA A 580 -2.13 38.75 -3.07
N ASP A 581 -3.05 38.14 -3.80
CA ASP A 581 -4.31 38.71 -4.28
C ASP A 581 -5.54 38.12 -3.55
N ALA A 582 -5.38 37.66 -2.31
CA ALA A 582 -6.47 37.07 -1.54
C ALA A 582 -7.71 37.99 -1.41
N GLY A 583 -7.51 39.30 -1.43
CA GLY A 583 -8.60 40.30 -1.40
C GLY A 583 -9.46 40.35 -2.67
N ASP A 584 -8.97 39.81 -3.79
CA ASP A 584 -9.70 39.72 -5.06
C ASP A 584 -10.57 38.44 -5.18
N ILE A 585 -10.38 37.46 -4.27
CA ILE A 585 -11.19 36.26 -4.22
C ILE A 585 -12.59 36.61 -3.72
N ALA A 586 -13.60 36.28 -4.52
CA ALA A 586 -14.99 36.56 -4.14
C ALA A 586 -15.36 35.83 -2.83
N ALA A 587 -16.15 36.49 -1.97
CA ALA A 587 -16.52 35.96 -0.67
C ALA A 587 -17.14 34.53 -0.72
N TYR A 588 -17.91 34.24 -1.77
CA TYR A 588 -18.51 32.90 -1.96
C TYR A 588 -17.48 31.81 -2.29
N ALA A 589 -16.33 32.16 -2.86
CA ALA A 589 -15.30 31.24 -3.29
C ALA A 589 -14.18 31.04 -2.25
N LEU A 590 -14.01 31.97 -1.33
CA LEU A 590 -12.91 31.96 -0.37
C LEU A 590 -12.83 30.67 0.46
N PRO A 591 -13.93 30.12 1.02
CA PRO A 591 -13.86 28.85 1.76
C PRO A 591 -13.38 27.68 0.91
N ALA A 592 -13.84 27.61 -0.35
CA ALA A 592 -13.47 26.55 -1.28
C ALA A 592 -11.98 26.65 -1.66
N VAL A 593 -11.51 27.84 -2.00
CA VAL A 593 -10.09 28.10 -2.33
C VAL A 593 -9.18 27.70 -1.16
N GLN A 594 -9.55 28.09 0.07
CA GLN A 594 -8.77 27.75 1.26
C GLN A 594 -8.77 26.25 1.55
N ALA A 595 -9.91 25.57 1.40
CA ALA A 595 -10.01 24.12 1.62
C ALA A 595 -9.15 23.34 0.62
N LEU A 596 -9.27 23.66 -0.67
CA LEU A 596 -8.51 22.99 -1.73
C LEU A 596 -7.01 23.29 -1.67
N GLN A 597 -6.63 24.50 -1.22
CA GLN A 597 -5.22 24.84 -1.00
C GLN A 597 -4.63 23.99 0.14
N ARG A 598 -5.32 23.87 1.27
CA ARG A 598 -4.89 23.02 2.40
C ARG A 598 -4.78 21.55 2.01
N ALA A 599 -5.62 21.11 1.10
CA ALA A 599 -5.61 19.77 0.57
C ALA A 599 -4.51 19.54 -0.50
N GLY A 600 -3.79 20.60 -0.92
CA GLY A 600 -2.81 20.50 -1.99
C GLY A 600 -3.40 20.32 -3.39
N VAL A 601 -4.72 20.38 -3.54
CA VAL A 601 -5.44 20.25 -4.83
C VAL A 601 -5.20 21.48 -5.72
N ILE A 602 -5.08 22.65 -5.13
CA ILE A 602 -4.71 23.88 -5.84
C ILE A 602 -3.50 24.55 -5.19
N SER A 603 -2.65 25.13 -6.03
CA SER A 603 -1.53 25.98 -5.64
C SER A 603 -1.68 27.36 -6.27
N GLY A 604 -0.96 28.35 -5.74
CA GLY A 604 -0.84 29.67 -6.37
C GLY A 604 0.06 29.63 -7.59
N MET A 605 0.18 30.79 -8.21
CA MET A 605 1.16 31.07 -9.26
C MET A 605 2.55 31.29 -8.65
N PRO A 606 3.64 31.22 -9.44
CA PRO A 606 5.00 31.46 -8.94
C PRO A 606 5.21 32.83 -8.28
N ASP A 607 4.37 33.81 -8.61
CA ASP A 607 4.36 35.17 -8.01
C ASP A 607 3.58 35.22 -6.68
N GLY A 608 3.08 34.11 -6.19
CA GLY A 608 2.30 34.02 -4.96
C GLY A 608 0.83 34.43 -5.09
N SER A 609 0.35 34.74 -6.30
CA SER A 609 -1.07 35.08 -6.55
C SER A 609 -1.90 33.80 -6.81
N PHE A 610 -3.23 33.88 -6.59
CA PHE A 610 -4.19 32.85 -6.99
C PHE A 610 -4.83 33.13 -8.34
N ARG A 611 -5.00 34.41 -8.69
CA ARG A 611 -5.64 34.91 -9.90
C ARG A 611 -7.09 34.44 -10.04
N PRO A 612 -7.98 34.80 -9.12
CA PRO A 612 -9.32 34.18 -9.00
C PRO A 612 -10.20 34.36 -10.23
N ARG A 613 -10.02 35.44 -10.99
CA ARG A 613 -10.84 35.76 -12.17
C ARG A 613 -10.24 35.30 -13.50
N GLU A 614 -8.98 34.82 -13.50
CA GLU A 614 -8.41 34.21 -14.70
C GLU A 614 -9.15 32.93 -15.07
N HIS A 615 -9.23 32.66 -16.37
CA HIS A 615 -9.88 31.46 -16.88
C HIS A 615 -8.93 30.25 -16.77
N MET A 616 -9.50 29.07 -16.53
CA MET A 616 -8.78 27.82 -16.50
C MET A 616 -8.56 27.29 -17.90
N THR A 617 -7.32 26.85 -18.18
CA THR A 617 -7.06 26.08 -19.38
C THR A 617 -7.46 24.61 -19.19
N ARG A 618 -7.66 23.90 -20.28
CA ARG A 618 -8.02 22.46 -20.27
C ARG A 618 -6.95 21.62 -19.55
N GLU A 619 -5.68 21.90 -19.75
CA GLU A 619 -4.61 21.19 -19.05
C GLU A 619 -4.57 21.48 -17.55
N GLN A 620 -4.82 22.73 -17.14
CA GLN A 620 -4.90 23.09 -15.73
C GLN A 620 -6.07 22.40 -15.01
N ALA A 621 -7.20 22.25 -15.70
CA ALA A 621 -8.33 21.49 -15.18
C ALA A 621 -7.96 20.01 -14.95
N CYS A 622 -7.21 19.41 -15.87
CA CYS A 622 -6.73 18.04 -15.69
C CYS A 622 -5.85 17.90 -14.44
N VAL A 623 -4.94 18.85 -14.18
CA VAL A 623 -4.10 18.81 -12.96
C VAL A 623 -4.93 18.87 -11.70
N VAL A 624 -5.92 19.76 -11.63
CA VAL A 624 -6.80 19.89 -10.45
C VAL A 624 -7.61 18.62 -10.21
N LEU A 625 -8.17 18.04 -11.26
CA LEU A 625 -9.01 16.83 -11.15
C LEU A 625 -8.18 15.58 -10.87
N SER A 626 -6.93 15.53 -11.32
CA SER A 626 -6.02 14.41 -11.00
C SER A 626 -5.53 14.45 -9.54
N ALA A 627 -5.71 15.56 -8.85
CA ALA A 627 -5.33 15.74 -7.45
C ALA A 627 -6.47 15.44 -6.45
N LEU A 628 -7.67 15.10 -6.96
CA LEU A 628 -8.83 14.68 -6.17
C LEU A 628 -8.83 13.17 -5.95
#